data_8ae2a27582ec588f992957a9bb9356d6
#
_entry.id   8ae2a27582ec588f992957a9bb9356d6
#
_cell.length_a   1.000
_cell.length_b   1.000
_cell.length_c   1.000
_cell.angle_alpha   90.00
_cell.angle_beta   90.00
_cell.angle_gamma   90.00
#
_symmetry.space_group_name_H-M   'P 1'
#
loop_
_entity.id
_entity.type
_entity.pdbx_description
1 polymer ?
#
loop_
_entity_poly.entity_id
_entity_poly.type
_entity_poly.pdbx_seq_one_letter_code
_entity_poly.pdbx_strand_id
1 'polypeptide(L)'
;MEENLEFAARSHRNYQALTAAGPMIAPYHFPYGLTDLWAALRGLTRPFPDLGHDWFPVFQDLAIDVFPVHRGREGQYALLRALGLPPNARVGVPLFTHPVVWQTTAAAGMRPVFLDADPITFGLNLEDLRKKRDRLDCLILVHSFGYPADFDAVAEIMQGKPILEDCAHTLGSTYRGRPLGSLGDGSFFTFLFSKPLSAGGGGCAATKHRTVGRGVEKLLRESAEESFPRGLYHVAETLVFALAYKKPFYSIMTRLTHIPLYRRAARKLINRVSPLLHMRRSDWGVVVSRAKTWSPDSPKHSDFWADVRTHLPDGWHIPAEPQHGDWNHWLLPVRAPSEEATARSIPQLRSRGVGAGLIYDDSPEAARPYGYSGDCPEAERLSRSIFLLPAHSRLTASERHRILVCVRLLKEQDKTSSGYSPSPAPGKDIARASL
;
A
#
# COMPACT_ATOMS: atom_id res chain seq x y z
N MET A 1 -43.02 2.80 14.71
CA MET A 1 -43.35 2.40 13.33
C MET A 1 -43.28 3.61 12.39
N GLU A 2 -43.79 4.77 12.77
CA GLU A 2 -43.72 6.01 11.99
C GLU A 2 -42.28 6.55 11.86
N GLU A 3 -41.46 6.54 12.91
CA GLU A 3 -40.05 6.97 12.85
C GLU A 3 -39.19 6.14 11.86
N ASN A 4 -39.47 4.83 11.77
CA ASN A 4 -38.79 3.97 10.80
C ASN A 4 -39.23 4.25 9.35
N LEU A 5 -40.46 4.67 9.14
CA LEU A 5 -40.98 5.06 7.81
C LEU A 5 -40.47 6.44 7.37
N GLU A 6 -40.33 7.40 8.29
CA GLU A 6 -39.70 8.71 8.01
C GLU A 6 -38.22 8.57 7.75
N PHE A 7 -37.52 7.72 8.48
CA PHE A 7 -36.09 7.41 8.25
C PHE A 7 -35.88 6.73 6.87
N ALA A 8 -36.72 5.74 6.53
CA ALA A 8 -36.71 5.10 5.22
C ALA A 8 -36.99 6.09 4.07
N ALA A 9 -37.96 7.00 4.26
CA ALA A 9 -38.30 8.02 3.27
C ALA A 9 -37.24 9.13 3.15
N ARG A 10 -36.55 9.48 4.24
CA ARG A 10 -35.37 10.36 4.21
C ARG A 10 -34.18 9.67 3.56
N SER A 11 -33.94 8.39 3.85
CA SER A 11 -32.92 7.57 3.20
C SER A 11 -33.18 7.46 1.70
N HIS A 12 -34.43 7.29 1.28
CA HIS A 12 -34.77 7.18 -0.16
C HIS A 12 -34.63 8.51 -0.92
N ARG A 13 -34.97 9.65 -0.29
CA ARG A 13 -34.75 10.99 -0.85
C ARG A 13 -33.26 11.35 -0.92
N ASN A 14 -32.48 11.00 0.10
CA ASN A 14 -31.01 11.11 0.08
C ASN A 14 -30.40 10.15 -0.96
N TYR A 15 -31.01 9.01 -1.21
CA TYR A 15 -30.62 8.03 -2.23
C TYR A 15 -30.73 8.63 -3.65
N GLN A 16 -31.84 9.31 -3.98
CA GLN A 16 -32.02 9.98 -5.28
C GLN A 16 -31.11 11.20 -5.46
N ALA A 17 -30.80 11.94 -4.39
CA ALA A 17 -29.85 13.04 -4.43
C ALA A 17 -28.39 12.58 -4.57
N LEU A 18 -28.05 11.37 -4.11
CA LEU A 18 -26.73 10.75 -4.27
C LEU A 18 -26.53 10.08 -5.64
N THR A 19 -27.61 9.78 -6.39
CA THR A 19 -27.53 9.24 -7.74
C THR A 19 -27.20 10.30 -8.80
N ALA A 20 -27.29 11.59 -8.47
CA ALA A 20 -26.62 12.66 -9.23
C ALA A 20 -25.13 12.59 -8.91
N ALA A 21 -24.43 11.69 -9.58
CA ALA A 21 -23.05 11.31 -9.32
C ALA A 21 -22.11 12.54 -9.38
N GLY A 22 -21.82 13.09 -8.21
CA GLY A 22 -20.69 14.00 -8.06
C GLY A 22 -19.39 13.30 -8.50
N PRO A 23 -18.31 14.05 -8.69
CA PRO A 23 -17.05 13.48 -9.16
C PRO A 23 -16.58 12.36 -8.23
N MET A 24 -15.96 11.31 -8.82
CA MET A 24 -15.41 10.15 -8.10
C MET A 24 -14.43 10.62 -7.01
N ILE A 25 -14.63 10.13 -5.78
CA ILE A 25 -13.69 10.32 -4.68
C ILE A 25 -12.52 9.39 -4.92
N ALA A 26 -11.31 9.95 -5.12
CA ALA A 26 -10.12 9.16 -5.34
C ALA A 26 -9.70 8.42 -4.05
N PRO A 27 -9.19 7.16 -4.13
CA PRO A 27 -8.67 6.44 -2.96
C PRO A 27 -7.43 7.11 -2.36
N TYR A 28 -6.69 7.87 -3.17
CA TYR A 28 -5.48 8.59 -2.76
C TYR A 28 -5.59 10.07 -3.14
N HIS A 29 -4.87 10.89 -2.39
CA HIS A 29 -4.67 12.29 -2.76
C HIS A 29 -3.22 12.50 -3.18
N PHE A 30 -3.02 13.11 -4.36
CA PHE A 30 -1.69 13.54 -4.81
C PHE A 30 -1.60 15.06 -4.71
N PRO A 31 -1.00 15.60 -3.63
CA PRO A 31 -1.01 17.02 -3.34
C PRO A 31 0.06 17.81 -4.11
N TYR A 32 0.40 17.45 -5.35
CA TYR A 32 1.40 18.15 -6.13
C TYR A 32 0.87 19.50 -6.62
N GLY A 33 1.58 20.57 -6.26
CA GLY A 33 1.21 21.97 -6.56
C GLY A 33 2.37 22.80 -7.10
N LEU A 34 2.17 24.12 -7.19
CA LEU A 34 3.18 25.05 -7.72
C LEU A 34 4.46 25.08 -6.85
N THR A 35 4.33 24.97 -5.54
CA THR A 35 5.49 24.87 -4.62
C THR A 35 6.33 23.65 -4.88
N ASP A 36 5.69 22.52 -5.19
CA ASP A 36 6.40 21.27 -5.53
C ASP A 36 7.06 21.36 -6.90
N LEU A 37 6.36 21.93 -7.87
CA LEU A 37 6.94 22.19 -9.20
C LEU A 37 8.21 23.05 -9.08
N TRP A 38 8.13 24.13 -8.28
CA TRP A 38 9.29 25.00 -8.03
C TRP A 38 10.41 24.24 -7.33
N ALA A 39 10.09 23.41 -6.31
CA ALA A 39 11.08 22.60 -5.61
C ALA A 39 11.73 21.58 -6.55
N ALA A 40 10.96 20.94 -7.44
CA ALA A 40 11.47 20.02 -8.46
C ALA A 40 12.43 20.70 -9.42
N LEU A 41 12.06 21.85 -9.98
CA LEU A 41 12.92 22.63 -10.90
C LEU A 41 14.21 23.09 -10.22
N ARG A 42 14.14 23.58 -8.97
CA ARG A 42 15.33 23.92 -8.20
C ARG A 42 16.19 22.70 -7.90
N GLY A 43 15.61 21.54 -7.68
CA GLY A 43 16.31 20.28 -7.48
C GLY A 43 17.19 19.90 -8.67
N LEU A 44 16.74 20.16 -9.91
CA LEU A 44 17.51 19.86 -11.12
C LEU A 44 18.87 20.55 -11.21
N THR A 45 18.99 21.73 -10.59
CA THR A 45 20.21 22.55 -10.64
C THR A 45 21.10 22.43 -9.41
N ARG A 46 20.68 21.69 -8.39
CA ARG A 46 21.43 21.51 -7.15
C ARG A 46 22.16 20.16 -7.13
N PRO A 47 23.39 20.12 -6.58
CA PRO A 47 24.03 18.85 -6.28
C PRO A 47 23.19 18.10 -5.23
N PHE A 48 23.29 16.76 -5.22
CA PHE A 48 22.86 16.01 -4.06
C PHE A 48 23.67 16.47 -2.85
N PRO A 49 23.04 16.68 -1.69
CA PRO A 49 23.79 16.90 -0.47
C PRO A 49 24.65 15.67 -0.16
N ASP A 50 25.67 15.87 0.65
CA ASP A 50 26.41 14.75 1.22
C ASP A 50 25.43 13.81 1.91
N LEU A 51 25.57 12.51 1.62
CA LEU A 51 24.75 11.46 2.19
C LEU A 51 24.95 11.45 3.71
N GLY A 52 23.93 11.84 4.47
CA GLY A 52 24.02 12.00 5.91
C GLY A 52 22.68 11.89 6.62
N HIS A 53 22.73 11.88 7.95
CA HIS A 53 21.61 11.59 8.84
C HIS A 53 20.47 12.61 8.80
N ASP A 54 20.78 13.87 8.43
CA ASP A 54 19.94 15.01 8.81
C ASP A 54 18.80 15.36 7.84
N TRP A 55 18.74 14.74 6.66
CA TRP A 55 17.76 15.15 5.66
C TRP A 55 16.38 14.51 5.83
N PHE A 56 16.30 13.40 6.58
CA PHE A 56 15.05 12.70 6.80
C PHE A 56 14.62 12.75 8.28
N PRO A 57 13.70 13.67 8.64
CA PRO A 57 13.39 14.00 10.04
C PRO A 57 13.00 12.81 10.92
N VAL A 58 12.41 11.75 10.32
CA VAL A 58 12.01 10.54 11.05
C VAL A 58 13.18 9.84 11.75
N PHE A 59 14.42 10.01 11.24
CA PHE A 59 15.61 9.34 11.77
C PHE A 59 16.63 10.32 12.39
N GLN A 60 16.28 11.58 12.52
CA GLN A 60 17.11 12.55 13.17
C GLN A 60 17.60 12.04 14.48
N ASP A 61 17.97 11.86 15.31
CA ASP A 61 18.37 11.39 16.64
C ASP A 61 18.60 9.87 16.80
N LEU A 62 18.49 9.09 15.71
CA LEU A 62 18.54 7.62 15.79
C LEU A 62 19.86 6.99 15.29
N ALA A 63 20.85 7.79 14.92
CA ALA A 63 22.12 7.34 14.34
C ALA A 63 21.93 6.34 13.18
N ILE A 64 20.98 6.61 12.31
CA ILE A 64 20.63 5.80 11.13
C ILE A 64 21.15 6.52 9.89
N ASP A 65 21.96 5.83 9.09
CA ASP A 65 22.40 6.31 7.78
C ASP A 65 21.25 6.19 6.77
N VAL A 66 20.93 7.29 6.08
CA VAL A 66 19.83 7.35 5.10
C VAL A 66 20.35 7.73 3.72
N PHE A 67 20.07 6.89 2.74
CA PHE A 67 20.53 7.00 1.37
C PHE A 67 19.34 7.27 0.44
N PRO A 68 19.30 8.41 -0.27
CA PRO A 68 18.27 8.67 -1.25
C PRO A 68 18.44 7.74 -2.46
N VAL A 69 17.36 7.06 -2.83
CA VAL A 69 17.31 6.11 -3.94
C VAL A 69 16.18 6.45 -4.91
N HIS A 70 16.24 5.90 -6.12
CA HIS A 70 15.25 6.18 -7.16
C HIS A 70 13.81 5.88 -6.72
N ARG A 71 13.59 4.75 -6.05
CA ARG A 71 12.31 4.33 -5.46
C ARG A 71 12.59 3.36 -4.30
N GLY A 72 11.59 3.02 -3.50
CA GLY A 72 11.75 2.06 -2.40
C GLY A 72 12.32 0.70 -2.83
N ARG A 73 11.95 0.21 -4.03
CA ARG A 73 12.47 -1.06 -4.57
C ARG A 73 13.98 -1.03 -4.81
N GLU A 74 14.54 0.09 -5.25
CA GLU A 74 15.98 0.24 -5.42
C GLU A 74 16.67 0.32 -4.06
N GLY A 75 15.99 0.86 -3.02
CA GLY A 75 16.45 0.78 -1.64
C GLY A 75 16.48 -0.66 -1.11
N GLN A 76 15.41 -1.41 -1.34
CA GLN A 76 15.37 -2.85 -1.04
C GLN A 76 16.51 -3.61 -1.75
N TYR A 77 16.70 -3.37 -3.06
CA TYR A 77 17.78 -3.98 -3.83
C TYR A 77 19.15 -3.69 -3.23
N ALA A 78 19.44 -2.40 -2.95
CA ALA A 78 20.72 -1.98 -2.42
C ALA A 78 21.00 -2.59 -1.04
N LEU A 79 20.01 -2.62 -0.14
CA LEU A 79 20.13 -3.24 1.18
C LEU A 79 20.39 -4.75 1.08
N LEU A 80 19.60 -5.49 0.28
CA LEU A 80 19.81 -6.91 0.08
C LEU A 80 21.21 -7.23 -0.45
N ARG A 81 21.71 -6.43 -1.39
CA ARG A 81 23.07 -6.58 -1.93
C ARG A 81 24.17 -6.22 -0.92
N ALA A 82 23.90 -5.29 -0.01
CA ALA A 82 24.85 -4.80 0.99
C ALA A 82 24.90 -5.65 2.28
N LEU A 83 23.88 -6.47 2.55
CA LEU A 83 23.81 -7.32 3.75
C LEU A 83 24.84 -8.45 3.80
N GLY A 84 25.56 -8.73 2.71
CA GLY A 84 26.56 -9.80 2.68
C GLY A 84 25.97 -11.22 2.78
N LEU A 85 24.71 -11.39 2.39
CA LEU A 85 24.05 -12.70 2.38
C LEU A 85 24.69 -13.66 1.35
N PRO A 86 24.65 -14.97 1.59
CA PRO A 86 25.22 -15.95 0.66
C PRO A 86 24.51 -15.89 -0.71
N PRO A 87 25.17 -16.32 -1.79
CA PRO A 87 24.53 -16.46 -3.09
C PRO A 87 23.26 -17.32 -3.02
N ASN A 88 22.20 -16.88 -3.69
CA ASN A 88 20.88 -17.52 -3.65
C ASN A 88 20.25 -17.62 -2.25
N ALA A 89 20.60 -16.72 -1.33
CA ALA A 89 19.98 -16.63 -0.01
C ALA A 89 18.45 -16.65 -0.12
N ARG A 90 17.82 -17.32 0.83
CA ARG A 90 16.37 -17.47 0.89
C ARG A 90 15.79 -16.34 1.74
N VAL A 91 15.04 -15.47 1.09
CA VAL A 91 14.46 -14.28 1.75
C VAL A 91 12.96 -14.51 1.95
N GLY A 92 12.52 -14.48 3.20
CA GLY A 92 11.10 -14.50 3.54
C GLY A 92 10.42 -13.24 3.07
N VAL A 93 9.31 -13.38 2.33
CA VAL A 93 8.51 -12.25 1.82
C VAL A 93 7.03 -12.56 1.99
N PRO A 94 6.20 -11.67 2.57
CA PRO A 94 4.75 -11.87 2.60
C PRO A 94 4.19 -11.99 1.18
N LEU A 95 3.27 -12.94 0.96
CA LEU A 95 2.57 -13.05 -0.32
C LEU A 95 1.58 -11.92 -0.52
N PHE A 96 0.88 -11.49 0.55
CA PHE A 96 -0.07 -10.39 0.52
C PHE A 96 0.64 -9.03 0.57
N THR A 97 1.37 -8.72 -0.50
CA THR A 97 2.03 -7.42 -0.71
C THR A 97 2.17 -7.13 -2.21
N HIS A 98 2.75 -5.98 -2.54
CA HIS A 98 2.98 -5.62 -3.95
C HIS A 98 4.03 -6.55 -4.60
N PRO A 99 3.77 -7.09 -5.81
CA PRO A 99 4.69 -8.02 -6.50
C PRO A 99 6.14 -7.55 -6.62
N VAL A 100 6.36 -6.26 -6.62
CA VAL A 100 7.71 -5.67 -6.69
C VAL A 100 8.63 -6.15 -5.57
N VAL A 101 8.12 -6.56 -4.41
CA VAL A 101 8.94 -7.00 -3.27
C VAL A 101 9.73 -8.27 -3.61
N TRP A 102 9.07 -9.31 -4.08
CA TRP A 102 9.78 -10.55 -4.48
C TRP A 102 10.47 -10.44 -5.83
N GLN A 103 9.97 -9.61 -6.75
CA GLN A 103 10.65 -9.31 -8.00
C GLN A 103 12.01 -8.66 -7.76
N THR A 104 12.08 -7.71 -6.84
CA THR A 104 13.32 -7.05 -6.43
C THR A 104 14.24 -8.00 -5.67
N THR A 105 13.69 -8.88 -4.83
CA THR A 105 14.43 -9.93 -4.14
C THR A 105 15.13 -10.85 -5.16
N ALA A 106 14.41 -11.30 -6.19
CA ALA A 106 14.96 -12.11 -7.25
C ALA A 106 16.01 -11.34 -8.10
N ALA A 107 15.74 -10.07 -8.41
CA ALA A 107 16.68 -9.20 -9.13
C ALA A 107 17.99 -8.98 -8.34
N ALA A 108 17.94 -9.01 -7.00
CA ALA A 108 19.13 -8.97 -6.14
C ALA A 108 19.93 -10.29 -6.14
N GLY A 109 19.47 -11.33 -6.85
CA GLY A 109 20.12 -12.64 -6.93
C GLY A 109 19.72 -13.59 -5.78
N MET A 110 18.60 -13.32 -5.11
CA MET A 110 18.11 -14.10 -3.97
C MET A 110 16.82 -14.84 -4.32
N ARG A 111 16.44 -15.81 -3.49
CA ARG A 111 15.24 -16.63 -3.68
C ARG A 111 14.16 -16.20 -2.70
N PRO A 112 13.01 -15.69 -3.15
CA PRO A 112 11.89 -15.45 -2.27
C PRO A 112 11.32 -16.76 -1.72
N VAL A 113 10.98 -16.75 -0.44
CA VAL A 113 10.19 -17.78 0.25
C VAL A 113 8.92 -17.09 0.73
N PHE A 114 7.79 -17.49 0.19
CA PHE A 114 6.52 -16.82 0.47
C PHE A 114 6.00 -17.18 1.86
N LEU A 115 5.48 -16.14 2.54
CA LEU A 115 4.91 -16.23 3.88
C LEU A 115 3.44 -15.84 3.85
N ASP A 116 2.64 -16.56 4.61
CA ASP A 116 1.19 -16.33 4.69
C ASP A 116 0.84 -15.07 5.49
N ALA A 117 -0.39 -14.63 5.38
CA ALA A 117 -0.91 -13.44 6.02
C ALA A 117 -1.72 -13.77 7.27
N ASP A 118 -1.76 -12.84 8.22
CA ASP A 118 -2.66 -12.88 9.35
C ASP A 118 -4.02 -12.26 8.97
N PRO A 119 -5.15 -12.98 9.18
CA PRO A 119 -6.47 -12.53 8.76
C PRO A 119 -7.01 -11.34 9.57
N ILE A 120 -6.44 -11.01 10.70
CA ILE A 120 -6.91 -9.95 11.60
C ILE A 120 -6.16 -8.65 11.37
N THR A 121 -4.84 -8.72 11.29
CA THR A 121 -3.99 -7.55 11.09
C THR A 121 -3.68 -7.28 9.61
N PHE A 122 -3.93 -8.25 8.74
CA PHE A 122 -3.54 -8.27 7.32
C PHE A 122 -2.03 -8.21 7.10
N GLY A 123 -1.26 -8.39 8.15
CA GLY A 123 0.20 -8.45 8.15
C GLY A 123 0.74 -9.86 8.03
N LEU A 124 1.97 -10.05 8.47
CA LEU A 124 2.66 -11.34 8.46
C LEU A 124 2.04 -12.32 9.46
N ASN A 125 1.78 -13.55 9.04
CA ASN A 125 1.37 -14.64 9.91
C ASN A 125 2.59 -15.19 10.67
N LEU A 126 2.61 -14.99 12.00
CA LEU A 126 3.74 -15.41 12.85
C LEU A 126 3.87 -16.93 12.96
N GLU A 127 2.76 -17.68 12.86
CA GLU A 127 2.79 -19.14 12.85
C GLU A 127 3.45 -19.70 11.59
N ASP A 128 3.10 -19.12 10.43
CA ASP A 128 3.73 -19.52 9.17
C ASP A 128 5.21 -19.13 9.15
N LEU A 129 5.55 -17.95 9.70
CA LEU A 129 6.95 -17.56 9.87
C LEU A 129 7.73 -18.58 10.73
N ARG A 130 7.19 -19.03 11.88
CA ARG A 130 7.82 -20.06 12.71
C ARG A 130 8.06 -21.35 11.95
N LYS A 131 7.06 -21.82 11.18
CA LYS A 131 7.15 -23.05 10.38
C LYS A 131 8.22 -22.98 9.29
N LYS A 132 8.39 -21.81 8.69
CA LYS A 132 9.30 -21.59 7.54
C LYS A 132 10.67 -21.01 7.94
N ARG A 133 10.85 -20.58 9.19
CA ARG A 133 12.03 -19.84 9.67
C ARG A 133 13.36 -20.50 9.35
N ASP A 134 13.48 -21.82 9.49
CA ASP A 134 14.74 -22.55 9.24
C ASP A 134 15.13 -22.56 7.74
N ARG A 135 14.18 -22.27 6.88
CA ARG A 135 14.38 -22.12 5.43
C ARG A 135 14.80 -20.70 5.04
N LEU A 136 14.84 -19.75 5.97
CA LEU A 136 15.12 -18.34 5.68
C LEU A 136 16.54 -17.98 6.07
N ASP A 137 17.15 -17.10 5.29
CA ASP A 137 18.44 -16.47 5.58
C ASP A 137 18.26 -14.98 5.90
N CYS A 138 17.12 -14.38 5.50
CA CYS A 138 16.73 -13.00 5.77
C CYS A 138 15.19 -12.89 5.70
N LEU A 139 14.61 -11.87 6.32
CA LEU A 139 13.18 -11.54 6.23
C LEU A 139 12.99 -10.12 5.71
N ILE A 140 12.04 -9.93 4.78
CA ILE A 140 11.45 -8.63 4.50
C ILE A 140 10.13 -8.55 5.27
N LEU A 141 10.11 -7.73 6.32
CA LEU A 141 8.93 -7.48 7.13
C LEU A 141 8.14 -6.32 6.54
N VAL A 142 6.99 -6.62 5.97
CA VAL A 142 6.08 -5.60 5.42
C VAL A 142 5.12 -5.13 6.51
N HIS A 143 5.14 -3.85 6.81
CA HIS A 143 4.13 -3.23 7.67
C HIS A 143 2.91 -2.86 6.81
N SER A 144 2.03 -3.84 6.59
CA SER A 144 0.89 -3.73 5.68
C SER A 144 0.00 -2.53 6.04
N PHE A 145 -0.29 -1.67 5.06
CA PHE A 145 -1.11 -0.45 5.25
C PHE A 145 -0.58 0.55 6.27
N GLY A 146 0.69 0.45 6.66
CA GLY A 146 1.28 1.26 7.74
C GLY A 146 1.01 0.72 9.14
N TYR A 147 0.32 -0.43 9.27
CA TYR A 147 0.05 -1.10 10.54
C TYR A 147 1.36 -1.68 11.12
N PRO A 148 1.73 -1.34 12.36
CA PRO A 148 2.93 -1.87 12.97
C PRO A 148 2.81 -3.39 13.16
N ALA A 149 3.68 -4.16 12.53
CA ALA A 149 3.82 -5.59 12.84
C ALA A 149 4.39 -5.75 14.26
N ASP A 150 4.09 -6.87 14.91
CA ASP A 150 4.71 -7.22 16.20
C ASP A 150 6.19 -7.57 15.98
N PHE A 151 7.03 -6.53 16.05
CA PHE A 151 8.45 -6.66 15.76
C PHE A 151 9.18 -7.55 16.76
N ASP A 152 8.81 -7.49 18.03
CA ASP A 152 9.47 -8.29 19.07
C ASP A 152 9.24 -9.79 18.82
N ALA A 153 8.00 -10.19 18.51
CA ALA A 153 7.68 -11.58 18.17
C ALA A 153 8.39 -12.02 16.86
N VAL A 154 8.49 -11.14 15.87
CA VAL A 154 9.23 -11.42 14.62
C VAL A 154 10.72 -11.59 14.91
N ALA A 155 11.33 -10.71 15.70
CA ALA A 155 12.75 -10.77 16.05
C ALA A 155 13.09 -12.04 16.85
N GLU A 156 12.22 -12.42 17.80
CA GLU A 156 12.33 -13.67 18.54
C GLU A 156 12.33 -14.89 17.62
N ILE A 157 11.39 -14.94 16.66
CA ILE A 157 11.32 -16.04 15.69
C ILE A 157 12.55 -16.06 14.80
N MET A 158 13.02 -14.90 14.31
CA MET A 158 14.15 -14.80 13.38
C MET A 158 15.51 -15.10 14.03
N GLN A 159 15.64 -14.98 15.35
CA GLN A 159 16.84 -15.36 16.14
C GLN A 159 18.14 -14.79 15.56
N GLY A 160 18.19 -13.50 15.32
CA GLY A 160 19.36 -12.79 14.83
C GLY A 160 19.60 -12.89 13.31
N LYS A 161 18.74 -13.58 12.56
CA LYS A 161 18.77 -13.48 11.09
C LYS A 161 18.31 -12.08 10.66
N PRO A 162 18.91 -11.48 9.61
CA PRO A 162 18.59 -10.11 9.22
C PRO A 162 17.12 -9.88 8.91
N ILE A 163 16.62 -8.72 9.35
CA ILE A 163 15.25 -8.24 9.09
C ILE A 163 15.33 -6.89 8.37
N LEU A 164 14.79 -6.81 7.16
CA LEU A 164 14.56 -5.56 6.44
C LEU A 164 13.11 -5.13 6.57
N GLU A 165 12.86 -3.88 6.95
CA GLU A 165 11.51 -3.33 7.06
C GLU A 165 11.08 -2.70 5.73
N ASP A 166 9.97 -3.16 5.15
CA ASP A 166 9.27 -2.45 4.08
C ASP A 166 8.39 -1.37 4.68
N CYS A 167 8.87 -0.16 4.56
CA CYS A 167 8.26 1.05 5.11
C CYS A 167 7.52 1.89 4.05
N ALA A 168 7.04 1.28 2.97
CA ALA A 168 6.34 2.00 1.91
C ALA A 168 5.05 2.71 2.37
N HIS A 169 4.47 2.32 3.50
CA HIS A 169 3.23 2.87 4.04
C HIS A 169 3.37 3.42 5.47
N THR A 170 4.54 3.35 6.09
CA THR A 170 4.70 3.47 7.56
C THR A 170 4.99 4.86 8.09
N LEU A 171 5.31 5.82 7.22
CA LEU A 171 5.75 7.13 7.69
C LEU A 171 4.72 7.73 8.65
N GLY A 172 5.12 7.99 9.91
CA GLY A 172 4.25 8.41 11.00
C GLY A 172 3.74 7.29 11.90
N SER A 173 3.96 6.02 11.54
CA SER A 173 3.65 4.90 12.43
C SER A 173 4.83 4.59 13.35
N THR A 174 4.52 4.11 14.56
CA THR A 174 5.53 3.75 15.57
C THR A 174 5.30 2.33 16.10
N TYR A 175 6.34 1.74 16.67
CA TYR A 175 6.27 0.52 17.48
C TYR A 175 7.01 0.77 18.79
N ARG A 176 6.33 0.67 19.92
CA ARG A 176 6.85 0.99 21.27
C ARG A 176 7.55 2.35 21.33
N GLY A 177 6.93 3.37 20.73
CA GLY A 177 7.43 4.74 20.65
C GLY A 177 8.61 4.96 19.70
N ARG A 178 9.07 3.93 18.99
CA ARG A 178 10.12 4.05 17.96
C ARG A 178 9.50 4.12 16.56
N PRO A 179 9.97 4.99 15.69
CA PRO A 179 9.46 5.07 14.32
C PRO A 179 9.72 3.75 13.57
N LEU A 180 8.74 3.27 12.81
CA LEU A 180 8.92 2.12 11.95
C LEU A 180 10.00 2.40 10.90
N GLY A 181 10.83 1.40 10.63
CA GLY A 181 12.03 1.52 9.81
C GLY A 181 13.31 1.73 10.62
N SER A 182 13.21 1.86 11.97
CA SER A 182 14.37 1.95 12.87
C SER A 182 14.64 0.66 13.64
N LEU A 183 13.82 -0.36 13.47
CA LEU A 183 13.82 -1.55 14.30
C LEU A 183 14.76 -2.62 13.74
N GLY A 184 14.66 -2.92 12.45
CA GLY A 184 15.41 -3.94 11.76
C GLY A 184 16.87 -3.59 11.47
N ASP A 185 17.51 -4.38 10.62
CA ASP A 185 18.89 -4.18 10.17
C ASP A 185 18.98 -3.13 9.04
N GLY A 186 17.88 -2.90 8.37
CA GLY A 186 17.70 -1.84 7.39
C GLY A 186 16.23 -1.68 7.03
N SER A 187 15.92 -0.58 6.39
CA SER A 187 14.57 -0.26 5.95
C SER A 187 14.56 0.50 4.63
N PHE A 188 13.45 0.43 3.91
CA PHE A 188 13.29 1.19 2.67
C PHE A 188 11.94 1.86 2.60
N PHE A 189 11.96 3.10 2.10
CA PHE A 189 10.79 3.96 1.96
C PHE A 189 10.61 4.36 0.50
N THR A 190 9.38 4.70 0.12
CA THR A 190 9.07 5.23 -1.20
C THR A 190 8.16 6.45 -1.10
N PHE A 191 8.43 7.45 -1.95
CA PHE A 191 7.75 8.75 -1.95
C PHE A 191 6.86 8.94 -3.19
N LEU A 192 6.38 7.84 -3.75
CA LEU A 192 5.45 7.85 -4.88
C LEU A 192 4.12 8.54 -4.50
N PHE A 193 3.33 8.89 -5.52
CA PHE A 193 2.10 9.68 -5.39
C PHE A 193 1.03 9.11 -4.44
N SER A 194 1.04 7.81 -4.14
CA SER A 194 0.09 7.15 -3.23
C SER A 194 0.68 6.85 -1.84
N LYS A 195 1.69 7.62 -1.39
CA LYS A 195 2.42 7.35 -0.14
C LYS A 195 2.21 8.46 0.89
N PRO A 196 2.44 8.20 2.19
CA PRO A 196 2.25 9.19 3.24
C PRO A 196 3.01 10.50 3.00
N LEU A 197 4.27 10.42 2.60
CA LEU A 197 5.01 11.55 2.03
C LEU A 197 5.06 11.36 0.51
N SER A 198 4.14 12.02 -0.20
CA SER A 198 3.98 11.86 -1.64
C SER A 198 4.74 12.96 -2.39
N ALA A 199 5.82 12.62 -3.09
CA ALA A 199 6.62 13.56 -3.86
C ALA A 199 6.57 13.33 -5.39
N GLY A 200 5.82 12.33 -5.83
CA GLY A 200 5.76 11.93 -7.24
C GLY A 200 6.79 10.85 -7.59
N GLY A 201 7.90 10.79 -6.93
CA GLY A 201 8.98 9.83 -7.10
C GLY A 201 9.92 9.82 -5.91
N GLY A 202 11.01 9.05 -6.03
CA GLY A 202 12.00 8.92 -4.97
C GLY A 202 11.70 7.85 -3.94
N GLY A 203 12.68 7.55 -3.13
CA GLY A 203 12.67 6.65 -2.00
C GLY A 203 13.93 6.81 -1.17
N CYS A 204 14.07 6.05 -0.09
CA CYS A 204 15.33 5.93 0.60
C CYS A 204 15.57 4.50 1.11
N ALA A 205 16.83 4.15 1.25
CA ALA A 205 17.32 3.05 2.06
C ALA A 205 17.87 3.61 3.36
N ALA A 206 17.64 2.94 4.47
CA ALA A 206 18.15 3.34 5.78
C ALA A 206 18.74 2.15 6.52
N THR A 207 19.81 2.36 7.29
CA THR A 207 20.42 1.31 8.13
C THR A 207 21.22 1.91 9.27
N LYS A 208 21.23 1.22 10.41
CA LYS A 208 22.08 1.53 11.55
C LYS A 208 23.46 0.85 11.48
N HIS A 209 23.65 -0.06 10.51
CA HIS A 209 24.88 -0.83 10.37
C HIS A 209 25.84 -0.16 9.38
N ARG A 210 26.94 0.40 9.86
CA ARG A 210 27.94 1.10 9.03
C ARG A 210 28.50 0.26 7.88
N THR A 211 28.61 -1.06 8.05
CA THR A 211 29.08 -1.96 6.98
C THR A 211 28.07 -2.05 5.84
N VAL A 212 26.78 -2.18 6.18
CA VAL A 212 25.68 -2.18 5.21
C VAL A 212 25.60 -0.81 4.53
N GLY A 213 25.67 0.28 5.31
CA GLY A 213 25.64 1.64 4.77
C GLY A 213 26.76 1.89 3.73
N ARG A 214 28.00 1.48 4.03
CA ARG A 214 29.11 1.55 3.05
C ARG A 214 28.85 0.72 1.80
N GLY A 215 28.21 -0.44 1.94
CA GLY A 215 27.81 -1.26 0.80
C GLY A 215 26.76 -0.57 -0.08
N VAL A 216 25.76 0.05 0.52
CA VAL A 216 24.72 0.84 -0.18
C VAL A 216 25.36 2.04 -0.88
N GLU A 217 26.22 2.79 -0.19
CA GLU A 217 26.92 3.95 -0.76
C GLU A 217 27.78 3.58 -1.96
N LYS A 218 28.51 2.46 -1.88
CA LYS A 218 29.29 1.94 -2.99
C LYS A 218 28.43 1.67 -4.22
N LEU A 219 27.29 0.96 -4.05
CA LEU A 219 26.36 0.68 -5.14
C LEU A 219 25.79 1.96 -5.76
N LEU A 220 25.48 2.96 -4.94
CA LEU A 220 25.04 4.26 -5.43
C LEU A 220 26.11 4.94 -6.26
N ARG A 221 27.35 5.04 -5.78
CA ARG A 221 28.48 5.66 -6.52
C ARG A 221 28.77 4.99 -7.87
N GLU A 222 28.52 3.69 -7.98
CA GLU A 222 28.70 2.92 -9.22
C GLU A 222 27.52 3.04 -10.18
N SER A 223 26.39 3.62 -9.75
CA SER A 223 25.19 3.76 -10.58
C SER A 223 25.16 5.07 -11.36
N ALA A 224 24.49 5.06 -12.51
CA ALA A 224 24.32 6.25 -13.33
C ALA A 224 23.37 7.26 -12.67
N GLU A 225 23.72 8.55 -12.77
CA GLU A 225 22.82 9.65 -12.45
C GLU A 225 21.90 9.99 -13.63
N GLU A 226 20.76 10.59 -13.31
CA GLU A 226 19.84 11.06 -14.34
C GLU A 226 20.37 12.33 -15.03
N SER A 227 20.32 12.37 -16.36
CA SER A 227 20.68 13.57 -17.13
C SER A 227 19.64 14.69 -16.94
N PHE A 228 20.07 15.96 -17.04
CA PHE A 228 19.19 17.13 -16.89
C PHE A 228 17.98 17.12 -17.83
N PRO A 229 18.09 16.80 -19.15
CA PRO A 229 16.91 16.74 -20.04
C PRO A 229 15.91 15.69 -19.60
N ARG A 230 16.38 14.55 -19.09
CA ARG A 230 15.53 13.47 -18.59
C ARG A 230 14.82 13.87 -17.30
N GLY A 231 15.50 14.59 -16.42
CA GLY A 231 14.91 15.16 -15.21
C GLY A 231 13.81 16.17 -15.53
N LEU A 232 14.01 17.03 -16.52
CA LEU A 232 13.00 17.99 -16.97
C LEU A 232 11.76 17.29 -17.58
N TYR A 233 11.97 16.26 -18.40
CA TYR A 233 10.89 15.41 -18.91
C TYR A 233 10.08 14.80 -17.77
N HIS A 234 10.76 14.29 -16.72
CA HIS A 234 10.10 13.67 -15.57
C HIS A 234 9.29 14.69 -14.75
N VAL A 235 9.76 15.92 -14.61
CA VAL A 235 8.99 17.00 -13.97
C VAL A 235 7.68 17.25 -14.75
N ALA A 236 7.76 17.30 -16.08
CA ALA A 236 6.57 17.45 -16.93
C ALA A 236 5.61 16.25 -16.79
N GLU A 237 6.13 15.03 -16.83
CA GLU A 237 5.36 13.79 -16.62
C GLU A 237 4.64 13.80 -15.27
N THR A 238 5.33 14.18 -14.20
CA THR A 238 4.76 14.27 -12.84
C THR A 238 3.66 15.32 -12.77
N LEU A 239 3.84 16.46 -13.44
CA LEU A 239 2.82 17.51 -13.50
C LEU A 239 1.56 17.05 -14.24
N VAL A 240 1.71 16.40 -15.39
CA VAL A 240 0.58 15.81 -16.16
C VAL A 240 -0.16 14.80 -15.29
N PHE A 241 0.57 13.92 -14.60
CA PHE A 241 -0.01 12.95 -13.69
C PHE A 241 -0.76 13.62 -12.52
N ALA A 242 -0.18 14.67 -11.93
CA ALA A 242 -0.81 15.43 -10.87
C ALA A 242 -2.11 16.10 -11.31
N LEU A 243 -2.16 16.62 -12.54
CA LEU A 243 -3.38 17.19 -13.12
C LEU A 243 -4.44 16.12 -13.34
N ALA A 244 -4.05 14.93 -13.83
CA ALA A 244 -4.96 13.81 -14.04
C ALA A 244 -5.63 13.32 -12.73
N TYR A 245 -4.96 13.48 -11.58
CA TYR A 245 -5.53 13.14 -10.27
C TYR A 245 -6.42 14.23 -9.66
N LYS A 246 -6.50 15.42 -10.27
CA LYS A 246 -7.44 16.47 -9.84
C LYS A 246 -8.85 16.20 -10.38
N LYS A 247 -9.85 16.59 -9.59
CA LYS A 247 -11.25 16.63 -10.05
C LYS A 247 -11.39 17.71 -11.14
N PRO A 248 -12.13 17.48 -12.22
CA PRO A 248 -12.92 16.29 -12.61
C PRO A 248 -12.13 15.22 -13.38
N PHE A 249 -10.85 15.46 -13.71
CA PHE A 249 -10.03 14.60 -14.59
C PHE A 249 -9.88 13.17 -14.05
N TYR A 250 -9.84 13.00 -12.73
CA TYR A 250 -9.76 11.69 -12.10
C TYR A 250 -10.95 10.78 -12.51
N SER A 251 -12.15 11.34 -12.61
CA SER A 251 -13.34 10.59 -13.05
C SER A 251 -13.22 10.09 -14.49
N ILE A 252 -12.52 10.83 -15.35
CA ILE A 252 -12.24 10.43 -16.73
C ILE A 252 -11.17 9.33 -16.74
N MET A 253 -10.09 9.52 -15.99
CA MET A 253 -9.01 8.55 -15.84
C MET A 253 -9.50 7.18 -15.35
N THR A 254 -10.40 7.15 -14.36
CA THR A 254 -10.96 5.88 -13.85
C THR A 254 -11.73 5.10 -14.92
N ARG A 255 -12.37 5.78 -15.87
CA ARG A 255 -13.04 5.11 -17.01
C ARG A 255 -12.01 4.46 -17.96
N LEU A 256 -10.86 5.12 -18.16
CA LEU A 256 -9.79 4.59 -19.01
C LEU A 256 -9.08 3.38 -18.36
N THR A 257 -8.98 3.34 -17.03
CA THR A 257 -8.36 2.20 -16.31
C THR A 257 -9.14 0.90 -16.44
N HIS A 258 -10.39 0.93 -16.91
CA HIS A 258 -11.15 -0.27 -17.23
C HIS A 258 -10.75 -0.91 -18.57
N ILE A 259 -9.97 -0.23 -19.40
CA ILE A 259 -9.50 -0.76 -20.68
C ILE A 259 -8.36 -1.76 -20.41
N PRO A 260 -8.50 -3.07 -20.77
CA PRO A 260 -7.50 -4.09 -20.44
C PRO A 260 -6.10 -3.78 -21.00
N LEU A 261 -6.04 -3.15 -22.16
CA LEU A 261 -4.78 -2.76 -22.80
C LEU A 261 -4.04 -1.69 -21.97
N TYR A 262 -4.77 -0.70 -21.45
CA TYR A 262 -4.20 0.33 -20.56
C TYR A 262 -3.68 -0.28 -19.27
N ARG A 263 -4.43 -1.19 -18.64
CA ARG A 263 -4.01 -1.90 -17.41
C ARG A 263 -2.72 -2.70 -17.63
N ARG A 264 -2.60 -3.42 -18.77
CA ARG A 264 -1.37 -4.16 -19.12
C ARG A 264 -0.17 -3.24 -19.30
N ALA A 265 -0.32 -2.14 -20.03
CA ALA A 265 0.74 -1.19 -20.27
C ALA A 265 1.21 -0.51 -18.96
N ALA A 266 0.28 -0.06 -18.13
CA ALA A 266 0.57 0.53 -16.83
C ALA A 266 1.29 -0.45 -15.89
N ARG A 267 0.83 -1.70 -15.78
CA ARG A 267 1.51 -2.74 -14.98
C ARG A 267 2.93 -3.02 -15.46
N LYS A 268 3.16 -3.10 -16.78
CA LYS A 268 4.50 -3.32 -17.34
C LYS A 268 5.46 -2.18 -17.03
N LEU A 269 4.96 -0.94 -17.01
CA LEU A 269 5.76 0.24 -16.70
C LEU A 269 6.08 0.34 -15.19
N ILE A 270 5.08 0.05 -14.34
CA ILE A 270 5.22 0.15 -12.88
C ILE A 270 6.15 -0.92 -12.33
N ASN A 271 6.10 -2.15 -12.85
CA ASN A 271 6.82 -3.30 -12.30
C ASN A 271 8.27 -3.44 -12.79
N ARG A 272 8.75 -2.56 -13.64
CA ARG A 272 10.13 -2.63 -14.15
C ARG A 272 11.12 -2.17 -13.08
N VAL A 273 12.03 -3.06 -12.65
CA VAL A 273 13.20 -2.69 -11.83
C VAL A 273 14.10 -1.79 -12.68
N SER A 274 14.47 -0.63 -12.14
CA SER A 274 15.32 0.34 -12.83
C SER A 274 16.80 0.02 -12.60
N PRO A 275 17.67 0.18 -13.58
CA PRO A 275 19.13 0.16 -13.34
C PRO A 275 19.63 1.41 -12.62
N LEU A 276 18.81 2.46 -12.51
CA LEU A 276 19.14 3.69 -11.79
C LEU A 276 18.88 3.48 -10.31
N LEU A 277 19.90 3.60 -9.50
CA LEU A 277 19.77 3.53 -8.03
C LEU A 277 19.59 4.91 -7.41
N HIS A 278 20.20 5.96 -7.98
CA HIS A 278 20.08 7.32 -7.47
C HIS A 278 18.66 7.87 -7.57
N MET A 279 18.24 8.59 -6.53
CA MET A 279 17.05 9.42 -6.60
C MET A 279 17.21 10.46 -7.71
N ARG A 280 16.13 10.79 -8.39
CA ARG A 280 16.14 11.90 -9.36
C ARG A 280 16.30 13.22 -8.61
N ARG A 281 17.07 14.15 -9.18
CA ARG A 281 17.28 15.47 -8.55
C ARG A 281 15.98 16.26 -8.39
N SER A 282 15.06 16.14 -9.33
CA SER A 282 13.71 16.73 -9.23
C SER A 282 12.91 16.16 -8.05
N ASP A 283 12.91 14.82 -7.89
CA ASP A 283 12.22 14.16 -6.78
C ASP A 283 12.82 14.54 -5.43
N TRP A 284 14.18 14.61 -5.37
CA TRP A 284 14.92 15.09 -4.20
C TRP A 284 14.47 16.48 -3.76
N GLY A 285 14.36 17.42 -4.70
CA GLY A 285 13.89 18.77 -4.39
C GLY A 285 12.51 18.78 -3.70
N VAL A 286 11.59 17.97 -4.21
CA VAL A 286 10.23 17.86 -3.64
C VAL A 286 10.24 17.13 -2.30
N VAL A 287 10.96 16.01 -2.18
CA VAL A 287 11.04 15.22 -0.94
C VAL A 287 11.56 16.07 0.21
N VAL A 288 12.70 16.77 0.02
CA VAL A 288 13.28 17.63 1.06
C VAL A 288 12.34 18.80 1.41
N SER A 289 11.70 19.41 0.41
CA SER A 289 10.74 20.49 0.67
C SER A 289 9.58 20.01 1.54
N ARG A 290 9.05 18.83 1.26
CA ARG A 290 7.92 18.27 2.00
C ARG A 290 8.33 17.69 3.35
N ALA A 291 9.48 17.06 3.45
CA ALA A 291 9.98 16.51 4.70
C ALA A 291 10.09 17.58 5.80
N LYS A 292 10.45 18.82 5.44
CA LYS A 292 10.54 19.96 6.39
C LYS A 292 9.20 20.37 7.01
N THR A 293 8.11 20.15 6.30
CA THR A 293 6.75 20.54 6.72
C THR A 293 5.88 19.34 7.05
N TRP A 294 6.42 18.15 6.87
CA TRP A 294 5.69 16.92 7.15
C TRP A 294 5.49 16.76 8.66
N SER A 295 4.28 16.43 9.04
CA SER A 295 3.92 16.08 10.40
C SER A 295 3.24 14.71 10.41
N PRO A 296 3.55 13.83 11.36
CA PRO A 296 2.85 12.57 11.55
C PRO A 296 1.40 12.77 12.03
N ASP A 297 0.98 14.02 12.24
CA ASP A 297 -0.31 14.35 12.81
C ASP A 297 -1.46 13.85 11.94
N SER A 298 -2.03 12.74 12.35
CA SER A 298 -3.14 12.06 11.69
C SER A 298 -4.37 11.84 12.60
N PRO A 299 -4.66 12.67 13.61
CA PRO A 299 -5.84 12.45 14.47
C PRO A 299 -7.16 12.49 13.69
N LYS A 300 -7.20 13.23 12.59
CA LYS A 300 -8.40 13.36 11.72
C LYS A 300 -8.73 12.08 10.93
N HIS A 301 -7.80 11.17 10.76
CA HIS A 301 -8.05 9.90 10.07
C HIS A 301 -8.59 8.83 11.01
N SER A 302 -8.09 8.75 12.24
CA SER A 302 -8.54 7.76 13.23
C SER A 302 -10.03 7.91 13.54
N ASP A 303 -10.53 9.14 13.72
CA ASP A 303 -11.96 9.39 13.97
C ASP A 303 -12.84 8.91 12.80
N PHE A 304 -12.43 9.22 11.58
CA PHE A 304 -13.17 8.76 10.40
C PHE A 304 -13.14 7.23 10.24
N TRP A 305 -12.02 6.59 10.58
CA TRP A 305 -11.94 5.13 10.57
C TRP A 305 -12.83 4.50 11.63
N ALA A 306 -12.88 5.08 12.84
CA ALA A 306 -13.81 4.65 13.89
C ALA A 306 -15.26 4.73 13.41
N ASP A 307 -15.63 5.83 12.77
CA ASP A 307 -16.96 6.00 12.16
C ASP A 307 -17.25 4.93 11.11
N VAL A 308 -16.30 4.65 10.20
CA VAL A 308 -16.49 3.60 9.19
C VAL A 308 -16.65 2.24 9.86
N ARG A 309 -15.83 1.91 10.86
CA ARG A 309 -15.87 0.63 11.58
C ARG A 309 -17.24 0.38 12.22
N THR A 310 -17.86 1.40 12.83
CA THR A 310 -19.19 1.27 13.46
C THR A 310 -20.31 1.04 12.44
N HIS A 311 -20.09 1.39 11.18
CA HIS A 311 -21.10 1.29 10.13
C HIS A 311 -20.90 0.10 9.18
N LEU A 312 -19.81 -0.67 9.36
CA LEU A 312 -19.59 -1.87 8.56
C LEU A 312 -20.68 -2.93 8.78
N PRO A 313 -21.02 -3.73 7.76
CA PRO A 313 -21.85 -4.92 7.93
C PRO A 313 -21.20 -5.96 8.84
N ASP A 314 -22.03 -6.87 9.39
CA ASP A 314 -21.55 -7.97 10.21
C ASP A 314 -20.64 -8.91 9.38
N GLY A 315 -19.55 -9.39 9.97
CA GLY A 315 -18.56 -10.21 9.28
C GLY A 315 -17.53 -9.43 8.45
N TRP A 316 -17.72 -8.13 8.27
CA TRP A 316 -16.73 -7.24 7.67
C TRP A 316 -15.68 -6.82 8.71
N HIS A 317 -14.45 -6.57 8.27
CA HIS A 317 -13.37 -6.33 9.21
C HIS A 317 -12.44 -5.22 8.74
N ILE A 318 -12.04 -4.38 9.71
CA ILE A 318 -10.91 -3.46 9.65
C ILE A 318 -10.03 -3.80 10.85
N PRO A 319 -8.68 -3.88 10.72
CA PRO A 319 -7.82 -4.15 11.87
C PRO A 319 -8.10 -3.22 13.04
N ALA A 320 -8.09 -3.76 14.26
CA ALA A 320 -8.15 -2.95 15.48
C ALA A 320 -6.89 -2.07 15.60
N GLU A 321 -6.92 -1.09 16.53
CA GLU A 321 -5.71 -0.32 16.83
C GLU A 321 -4.60 -1.25 17.35
N PRO A 322 -3.33 -1.01 16.95
CA PRO A 322 -2.22 -1.84 17.37
C PRO A 322 -1.98 -1.72 18.88
N GLN A 323 -1.66 -2.85 19.54
CA GLN A 323 -1.44 -2.86 21.00
C GLN A 323 -0.14 -2.19 21.43
N HIS A 324 0.88 -2.14 20.55
CA HIS A 324 2.24 -1.73 20.90
C HIS A 324 2.79 -0.61 20.01
N GLY A 325 1.92 0.24 19.45
CA GLY A 325 2.40 1.33 18.61
C GLY A 325 1.27 2.21 18.08
N ASP A 326 1.66 3.20 17.30
CA ASP A 326 0.72 4.11 16.65
C ASP A 326 0.62 3.78 15.18
N TRP A 327 -0.59 3.82 14.64
CA TRP A 327 -0.86 3.62 13.23
C TRP A 327 -1.13 4.94 12.54
N ASN A 328 -0.50 5.19 11.40
CA ASN A 328 -0.67 6.44 10.66
C ASN A 328 -2.02 6.56 9.91
N HIS A 329 -2.83 5.53 9.89
CA HIS A 329 -4.16 5.48 9.25
C HIS A 329 -4.16 5.97 7.79
N TRP A 330 -3.06 5.76 7.06
CA TRP A 330 -2.91 6.26 5.70
C TRP A 330 -3.83 5.59 4.68
N LEU A 331 -4.02 4.29 4.79
CA LEU A 331 -4.84 3.47 3.89
C LEU A 331 -5.90 2.74 4.69
N LEU A 332 -7.16 2.86 4.31
CA LEU A 332 -8.28 2.18 4.95
C LEU A 332 -8.58 0.84 4.27
N PRO A 333 -7.97 -0.27 4.70
CA PRO A 333 -8.28 -1.59 4.20
C PRO A 333 -9.56 -2.11 4.85
N VAL A 334 -10.47 -2.61 4.03
CA VAL A 334 -11.70 -3.25 4.48
C VAL A 334 -11.75 -4.66 3.91
N ARG A 335 -11.87 -5.66 4.77
CA ARG A 335 -12.09 -7.04 4.38
C ARG A 335 -13.58 -7.35 4.37
N ALA A 336 -14.09 -7.80 3.24
CA ALA A 336 -15.41 -8.39 3.14
C ALA A 336 -15.40 -9.86 3.63
N PRO A 337 -16.55 -10.43 4.02
CA PRO A 337 -16.63 -11.81 4.49
C PRO A 337 -16.33 -12.85 3.41
N SER A 338 -16.51 -12.50 2.13
CA SER A 338 -16.23 -13.38 0.99
C SER A 338 -15.83 -12.60 -0.27
N GLU A 339 -15.31 -13.33 -1.27
CA GLU A 339 -14.99 -12.80 -2.60
C GLU A 339 -16.25 -12.28 -3.31
N GLU A 340 -17.39 -12.97 -3.19
CA GLU A 340 -18.66 -12.56 -3.78
C GLU A 340 -19.17 -11.25 -3.17
N ALA A 341 -19.03 -11.09 -1.84
CA ALA A 341 -19.38 -9.85 -1.17
C ALA A 341 -18.52 -8.69 -1.67
N THR A 342 -17.22 -8.90 -1.87
CA THR A 342 -16.30 -7.94 -2.45
C THR A 342 -16.67 -7.58 -3.89
N ALA A 343 -16.93 -8.59 -4.71
CA ALA A 343 -17.30 -8.43 -6.12
C ALA A 343 -18.62 -7.64 -6.30
N ARG A 344 -19.56 -7.78 -5.37
CA ARG A 344 -20.81 -6.98 -5.36
C ARG A 344 -20.59 -5.55 -4.88
N SER A 345 -19.76 -5.37 -3.85
CA SER A 345 -19.65 -4.09 -3.15
C SER A 345 -18.83 -3.05 -3.89
N ILE A 346 -17.72 -3.45 -4.53
CA ILE A 346 -16.85 -2.51 -5.26
C ILE A 346 -17.61 -1.77 -6.39
N PRO A 347 -18.36 -2.44 -7.29
CA PRO A 347 -19.17 -1.76 -8.30
C PRO A 347 -20.21 -0.82 -7.71
N GLN A 348 -20.84 -1.20 -6.60
CA GLN A 348 -21.86 -0.38 -5.92
C GLN A 348 -21.26 0.90 -5.32
N LEU A 349 -20.10 0.80 -4.67
CA LEU A 349 -19.36 1.95 -4.15
C LEU A 349 -18.97 2.90 -5.28
N ARG A 350 -18.44 2.34 -6.37
CA ARG A 350 -18.02 3.13 -7.55
C ARG A 350 -19.17 3.81 -8.25
N SER A 351 -20.33 3.16 -8.40
CA SER A 351 -21.54 3.78 -8.99
C SER A 351 -22.04 4.98 -8.19
N ARG A 352 -21.73 5.04 -6.89
CA ARG A 352 -22.04 6.14 -5.98
C ARG A 352 -20.90 7.14 -5.82
N GLY A 353 -19.89 7.08 -6.68
CA GLY A 353 -18.76 8.02 -6.69
C GLY A 353 -17.73 7.77 -5.59
N VAL A 354 -17.69 6.59 -4.97
CA VAL A 354 -16.65 6.20 -4.01
C VAL A 354 -15.62 5.31 -4.72
N GLY A 355 -14.37 5.77 -4.84
CA GLY A 355 -13.29 5.05 -5.49
C GLY A 355 -12.78 3.90 -4.62
N ALA A 356 -13.45 2.74 -4.71
CA ALA A 356 -13.02 1.51 -4.05
C ALA A 356 -12.32 0.57 -5.03
N GLY A 357 -11.37 -0.24 -4.56
CA GLY A 357 -10.69 -1.22 -5.39
C GLY A 357 -9.92 -2.25 -4.59
N LEU A 358 -9.83 -3.47 -5.13
CA LEU A 358 -8.96 -4.52 -4.60
C LEU A 358 -7.51 -4.04 -4.57
N ILE A 359 -6.78 -4.54 -3.59
CA ILE A 359 -5.34 -4.33 -3.49
C ILE A 359 -4.65 -5.69 -3.47
N TYR A 360 -3.54 -5.80 -4.21
CA TYR A 360 -2.74 -7.02 -4.31
C TYR A 360 -3.52 -8.24 -4.87
N ASP A 361 -4.56 -8.00 -5.65
CA ASP A 361 -5.43 -9.03 -6.25
C ASP A 361 -4.69 -9.96 -7.22
N ASP A 362 -3.59 -9.53 -7.78
CA ASP A 362 -2.75 -10.30 -8.69
C ASP A 362 -1.52 -10.94 -8.02
N SER A 363 -1.32 -10.73 -6.71
CA SER A 363 -0.13 -11.19 -6.00
C SER A 363 0.08 -12.70 -6.07
N PRO A 364 -0.93 -13.56 -5.86
CA PRO A 364 -0.73 -15.01 -5.95
C PRO A 364 -0.26 -15.46 -7.33
N GLU A 365 -0.90 -14.96 -8.39
CA GLU A 365 -0.53 -15.30 -9.77
C GLU A 365 0.85 -14.74 -10.16
N ALA A 366 1.14 -13.51 -9.75
CA ALA A 366 2.42 -12.85 -10.01
C ALA A 366 3.60 -13.51 -9.26
N ALA A 367 3.34 -14.25 -8.19
CA ALA A 367 4.34 -14.94 -7.39
C ALA A 367 4.73 -16.32 -7.95
N ARG A 368 3.88 -16.98 -8.74
CA ARG A 368 4.14 -18.32 -9.31
C ARG A 368 5.46 -18.43 -10.07
N PRO A 369 5.84 -17.49 -10.95
CA PRO A 369 7.14 -17.54 -11.63
C PRO A 369 8.34 -17.43 -10.68
N TYR A 370 8.12 -17.02 -9.44
CA TYR A 370 9.14 -16.85 -8.39
C TYR A 370 9.16 -17.99 -7.37
N GLY A 371 8.45 -19.10 -7.65
CA GLY A 371 8.47 -20.32 -6.85
C GLY A 371 7.34 -20.44 -5.83
N TYR A 372 6.29 -19.59 -5.93
CA TYR A 372 5.09 -19.76 -5.13
C TYR A 372 4.32 -21.03 -5.55
N SER A 373 3.95 -21.87 -4.59
CA SER A 373 3.34 -23.19 -4.82
C SER A 373 1.93 -23.36 -4.24
N GLY A 374 1.33 -22.29 -3.71
CA GLY A 374 -0.02 -22.36 -3.11
C GLY A 374 -0.03 -22.62 -1.59
N ASP A 375 1.09 -22.37 -0.92
CA ASP A 375 1.28 -22.64 0.52
C ASP A 375 1.00 -21.42 1.43
N CYS A 376 0.24 -20.43 0.93
CA CYS A 376 -0.21 -19.24 1.66
C CYS A 376 -1.72 -18.98 1.46
N PRO A 377 -2.60 -19.88 1.95
CA PRO A 377 -4.04 -19.83 1.63
C PRO A 377 -4.73 -18.58 2.16
N GLU A 378 -4.29 -18.04 3.31
CA GLU A 378 -4.90 -16.85 3.87
C GLU A 378 -4.54 -15.61 3.04
N ALA A 379 -3.30 -15.47 2.61
CA ALA A 379 -2.87 -14.39 1.73
C ALA A 379 -3.63 -14.42 0.39
N GLU A 380 -3.89 -15.60 -0.18
CA GLU A 380 -4.72 -15.76 -1.37
C GLU A 380 -6.16 -15.29 -1.11
N ARG A 381 -6.75 -15.67 0.04
CA ARG A 381 -8.09 -15.25 0.43
C ARG A 381 -8.19 -13.74 0.61
N LEU A 382 -7.21 -13.14 1.30
CA LEU A 382 -7.14 -11.69 1.53
C LEU A 382 -7.02 -10.90 0.22
N SER A 383 -6.24 -11.40 -0.75
CA SER A 383 -6.07 -10.74 -2.05
C SER A 383 -7.38 -10.59 -2.83
N ARG A 384 -8.38 -11.43 -2.56
CA ARG A 384 -9.71 -11.42 -3.19
C ARG A 384 -10.78 -10.73 -2.35
N SER A 385 -10.53 -10.49 -1.06
CA SER A 385 -11.53 -9.98 -0.12
C SER A 385 -11.20 -8.61 0.47
N ILE A 386 -9.96 -8.11 0.35
CA ILE A 386 -9.60 -6.79 0.84
C ILE A 386 -9.63 -5.75 -0.28
N PHE A 387 -10.33 -4.66 -0.01
CA PHE A 387 -10.33 -3.48 -0.87
C PHE A 387 -10.07 -2.23 -0.04
N LEU A 388 -9.64 -1.16 -0.69
CA LEU A 388 -9.38 0.13 -0.06
C LEU A 388 -10.58 1.05 -0.22
N LEU A 389 -10.92 1.77 0.86
CA LEU A 389 -11.79 2.94 0.84
C LEU A 389 -10.95 4.21 0.89
N PRO A 390 -11.43 5.32 0.28
CA PRO A 390 -10.77 6.63 0.42
C PRO A 390 -10.76 7.07 1.89
N ALA A 391 -9.58 7.42 2.41
CA ALA A 391 -9.40 7.86 3.80
C ALA A 391 -8.32 8.95 3.97
N HIS A 392 -7.98 9.67 2.91
CA HIS A 392 -6.94 10.70 2.97
C HIS A 392 -7.41 12.01 3.64
N SER A 393 -6.46 12.79 4.17
CA SER A 393 -6.71 14.05 4.93
C SER A 393 -7.44 15.15 4.15
N ARG A 394 -7.50 15.06 2.83
CA ARG A 394 -8.18 16.04 1.95
C ARG A 394 -9.64 15.69 1.67
N LEU A 395 -10.19 14.66 2.29
CA LEU A 395 -11.63 14.39 2.20
C LEU A 395 -12.43 15.52 2.86
N THR A 396 -13.33 16.12 2.09
CA THR A 396 -14.29 17.10 2.62
C THR A 396 -15.32 16.40 3.53
N ALA A 397 -15.99 17.16 4.38
CA ALA A 397 -17.06 16.62 5.22
C ALA A 397 -18.17 15.94 4.39
N SER A 398 -18.52 16.49 3.24
CA SER A 398 -19.50 15.92 2.31
C SER A 398 -19.01 14.57 1.72
N GLU A 399 -17.71 14.46 1.41
CA GLU A 399 -17.14 13.21 0.89
C GLU A 399 -17.08 12.12 1.96
N ARG A 400 -16.67 12.46 3.18
CA ARG A 400 -16.71 11.54 4.33
C ARG A 400 -18.14 11.06 4.58
N HIS A 401 -19.11 11.98 4.61
CA HIS A 401 -20.52 11.63 4.75
C HIS A 401 -20.99 10.67 3.64
N ARG A 402 -20.62 10.94 2.38
CA ARG A 402 -20.95 10.07 1.25
C ARG A 402 -20.41 8.65 1.43
N ILE A 403 -19.14 8.53 1.85
CA ILE A 403 -18.52 7.22 2.12
C ILE A 403 -19.30 6.47 3.21
N LEU A 404 -19.62 7.13 4.33
CA LEU A 404 -20.36 6.53 5.43
C LEU A 404 -21.75 6.08 5.01
N VAL A 405 -22.47 6.88 4.23
CA VAL A 405 -23.79 6.49 3.67
C VAL A 405 -23.65 5.26 2.78
N CYS A 406 -22.63 5.21 1.92
CA CYS A 406 -22.41 4.05 1.06
C CYS A 406 -22.08 2.79 1.86
N VAL A 407 -21.28 2.89 2.93
CA VAL A 407 -20.98 1.76 3.82
C VAL A 407 -22.24 1.26 4.54
N ARG A 408 -23.10 2.16 5.04
CA ARG A 408 -24.41 1.79 5.63
C ARG A 408 -25.31 1.04 4.66
N LEU A 409 -25.35 1.48 3.39
CA LEU A 409 -26.16 0.80 2.37
C LEU A 409 -25.66 -0.62 2.08
N LEU A 410 -24.37 -0.90 2.20
CA LEU A 410 -23.85 -2.26 2.13
C LEU A 410 -24.42 -3.12 3.28
N LYS A 411 -24.51 -2.55 4.50
CA LYS A 411 -25.07 -3.24 5.68
C LYS A 411 -26.54 -3.61 5.54
N GLU A 412 -27.34 -2.74 4.93
CA GLU A 412 -28.78 -3.00 4.72
C GLU A 412 -29.01 -4.13 3.71
N GLN A 413 -28.19 -4.20 2.67
CA GLN A 413 -28.33 -5.22 1.63
C GLN A 413 -27.87 -6.62 2.09
N ASP A 414 -26.86 -6.72 2.93
CA ASP A 414 -26.45 -8.01 3.52
C ASP A 414 -27.55 -8.60 4.40
N LYS A 415 -28.33 -7.78 5.11
CA LYS A 415 -29.50 -8.23 5.88
C LYS A 415 -30.62 -8.78 5.00
N THR A 416 -30.84 -8.20 3.83
CA THR A 416 -31.87 -8.67 2.89
C THR A 416 -31.46 -9.94 2.14
N SER A 417 -30.16 -10.14 1.90
CA SER A 417 -29.63 -11.34 1.24
C SER A 417 -29.55 -12.56 2.19
N SER A 418 -29.37 -12.34 3.49
CA SER A 418 -29.36 -13.42 4.50
C SER A 418 -30.75 -13.98 4.83
N GLY A 419 -31.80 -13.28 4.41
CA GLY A 419 -33.22 -13.73 4.56
C GLY A 419 -33.74 -14.56 3.39
N TYR A 420 -33.01 -14.70 2.30
CA TYR A 420 -33.43 -15.51 1.15
C TYR A 420 -32.82 -16.92 1.25
N SER A 421 -33.57 -17.82 1.88
CA SER A 421 -33.37 -19.26 1.75
C SER A 421 -33.85 -19.67 0.34
N PRO A 422 -33.00 -20.19 -0.55
CA PRO A 422 -33.51 -20.67 -1.84
C PRO A 422 -34.44 -21.86 -1.60
N SER A 423 -35.67 -21.73 -2.03
CA SER A 423 -36.62 -22.84 -2.12
C SER A 423 -35.99 -23.97 -2.94
N PRO A 424 -36.05 -25.24 -2.52
CA PRO A 424 -35.48 -26.34 -3.26
C PRO A 424 -36.13 -26.38 -4.66
N ALA A 425 -35.25 -26.41 -5.68
CA ALA A 425 -35.67 -26.56 -7.08
C ALA A 425 -36.51 -27.83 -7.23
N PRO A 426 -37.64 -27.81 -7.98
CA PRO A 426 -38.41 -28.99 -8.22
C PRO A 426 -37.58 -30.03 -8.97
N GLY A 427 -37.54 -31.25 -8.43
CA GLY A 427 -36.80 -32.37 -8.98
C GLY A 427 -37.17 -32.60 -10.45
N LYS A 428 -36.19 -32.63 -11.31
CA LYS A 428 -36.28 -33.22 -12.63
C LYS A 428 -35.80 -34.66 -12.53
N ASP A 429 -36.79 -35.56 -12.36
CA ASP A 429 -36.63 -36.95 -12.76
C ASP A 429 -36.35 -37.00 -14.26
N ILE A 430 -35.11 -37.34 -14.61
CA ILE A 430 -34.80 -37.78 -15.96
C ILE A 430 -34.41 -39.24 -15.89
N ALA A 431 -35.37 -40.03 -16.35
CA ALA A 431 -35.27 -41.45 -16.55
C ALA A 431 -34.03 -41.83 -17.40
N ARG A 432 -33.37 -42.89 -16.98
CA ARG A 432 -32.44 -43.68 -17.81
C ARG A 432 -33.17 -44.18 -19.04
N ALA A 433 -32.65 -43.89 -20.21
CA ALA A 433 -32.84 -44.70 -21.41
C ALA A 433 -31.47 -44.92 -22.04
N SER A 434 -31.11 -46.19 -22.10
CA SER A 434 -29.99 -46.80 -22.78
C SER A 434 -30.09 -46.60 -24.31
N LEU A 435 -28.99 -46.15 -24.90
CA LEU A 435 -28.35 -46.81 -26.09
C LEU A 435 -27.02 -46.16 -26.32
#